data_9277f3a4a5ae0baf1ccfcbbc9dcdaf94
#
_entry.id   9277f3a4a5ae0baf1ccfcbbc9dcdaf94
#
_cell.length_a   1.000
_cell.length_b   1.000
_cell.length_c   1.000
_cell.angle_alpha   90.00
_cell.angle_beta   90.00
_cell.angle_gamma   90.00
#
_symmetry.space_group_name_H-M   'P 1'
#
loop_
_entity.id
_entity.type
_entity.pdbx_description
1 polymer ?
#
loop_
_entity_poly.entity_id
_entity_poly.type
_entity_poly.pdbx_seq_one_letter_code
_entity_poly.pdbx_strand_id
1 'polypeptide(L)'
;MTALEAFRVVARSDRAVQAAGSIRDTVADGGRRPFPSAGGADVAASGRAEVSVGRDRAFTPLRSKKNRCILLGMTEAAAVELQYRGRKISQEDILYIRALIERHPKESRRALSTKLCEAWQWRQANGVLRDMVCRGMLLVLDRAGQITLPAVSYVRHNPLAKRARPEPAVIDTTPMEDRLQHLQPLEFEQVRRTSQEPLFNSLMEEHHYLGYEQPVGEHLKYLVWAQGRPVACLAWSSAPRHLGSRDLYIGWNADARRRNIRFLAYNTRFLILPWVRVEHLASHILGRMAARISDDWQRMYGHPIYFLETFVDPGRFRGTCYRAANWVLLGQTTGRGKQSNSYVPNRSIKEVLGYPLTKRFRELLGEVG
;
A
#
# COMPACT_ATOMS: atom_id res chain seq x y z
N MET A 1 9.95 -28.24 6.47
CA MET A 1 9.33 -27.97 5.15
C MET A 1 10.41 -28.13 4.09
N THR A 2 10.26 -29.09 3.19
CA THR A 2 11.20 -29.29 2.08
C THR A 2 10.92 -28.24 1.01
N ALA A 3 11.93 -27.89 0.18
CA ALA A 3 11.78 -26.95 -0.94
C ALA A 3 10.60 -27.32 -1.87
N LEU A 4 10.20 -28.57 -1.86
CA LEU A 4 9.07 -29.12 -2.63
C LEU A 4 7.69 -28.74 -2.05
N GLU A 5 7.57 -28.61 -0.73
CA GLU A 5 6.32 -28.16 -0.06
C GLU A 5 6.08 -26.68 -0.30
N ALA A 6 7.14 -25.86 -0.29
CA ALA A 6 7.07 -24.46 -0.63
C ALA A 6 6.58 -24.24 -2.08
N PHE A 7 6.96 -25.12 -3.01
CA PHE A 7 6.52 -25.06 -4.39
C PHE A 7 5.03 -25.43 -4.55
N ARG A 8 4.54 -26.42 -3.82
CA ARG A 8 3.12 -26.84 -3.83
C ARG A 8 2.19 -25.77 -3.27
N VAL A 9 2.65 -25.04 -2.25
CA VAL A 9 1.87 -23.93 -1.66
C VAL A 9 1.73 -22.77 -2.64
N VAL A 10 2.79 -22.42 -3.37
CA VAL A 10 2.75 -21.34 -4.37
C VAL A 10 1.87 -21.72 -5.57
N ALA A 11 1.89 -22.98 -6.01
CA ALA A 11 1.10 -23.45 -7.14
C ALA A 11 -0.41 -23.60 -6.82
N ARG A 12 -0.77 -23.88 -5.55
CA ARG A 12 -2.18 -24.00 -5.11
C ARG A 12 -2.88 -22.67 -4.96
N SER A 13 -2.17 -21.59 -4.59
CA SER A 13 -2.76 -20.27 -4.45
C SER A 13 -3.26 -19.70 -5.79
N ASP A 14 -2.64 -20.08 -6.91
CA ASP A 14 -3.05 -19.63 -8.24
C ASP A 14 -4.35 -20.31 -8.76
N ARG A 15 -4.76 -21.46 -8.19
CA ARG A 15 -6.00 -22.15 -8.58
C ARG A 15 -7.27 -21.58 -7.95
N ALA A 16 -7.19 -21.02 -6.76
CA ALA A 16 -8.37 -20.49 -6.05
C ALA A 16 -8.99 -19.24 -6.71
N VAL A 17 -8.23 -18.54 -7.55
CA VAL A 17 -8.69 -17.30 -8.20
C VAL A 17 -9.48 -17.56 -9.49
N GLN A 18 -9.32 -18.71 -10.12
CA GLN A 18 -10.09 -19.04 -11.35
C GLN A 18 -11.50 -19.59 -11.08
N ALA A 19 -11.79 -20.04 -9.86
CA ALA A 19 -13.10 -20.61 -9.51
C ALA A 19 -14.14 -19.59 -9.04
N ALA A 20 -13.75 -18.34 -8.75
CA ALA A 20 -14.66 -17.31 -8.22
C ALA A 20 -15.24 -16.36 -9.30
N GLY A 21 -15.08 -16.65 -10.56
CA GLY A 21 -15.46 -15.78 -11.69
C GLY A 21 -16.78 -16.12 -12.41
N SER A 22 -17.65 -16.96 -11.86
CA SER A 22 -18.92 -17.29 -12.52
C SER A 22 -20.05 -17.50 -11.51
N ILE A 23 -20.65 -16.41 -11.04
CA ILE A 23 -22.04 -16.42 -10.59
C ILE A 23 -22.69 -15.15 -11.16
N ARG A 24 -23.58 -15.37 -12.09
CA ARG A 24 -24.46 -14.36 -12.69
C ARG A 24 -25.68 -14.12 -11.81
N ASP A 25 -26.07 -12.87 -11.77
CA ASP A 25 -27.38 -12.26 -11.61
C ASP A 25 -28.59 -13.15 -11.22
N THR A 26 -29.20 -12.78 -10.09
CA THR A 26 -30.66 -12.76 -9.98
C THR A 26 -31.07 -11.58 -9.10
N VAL A 27 -31.80 -10.68 -9.74
CA VAL A 27 -32.53 -9.54 -9.15
C VAL A 27 -33.75 -10.10 -8.44
N ALA A 28 -34.00 -9.68 -7.20
CA ALA A 28 -35.33 -9.70 -6.61
C ALA A 28 -35.53 -8.47 -5.70
N ASP A 29 -36.50 -7.74 -6.07
CA ASP A 29 -37.17 -6.58 -5.51
C ASP A 29 -37.82 -6.89 -4.14
N GLY A 30 -37.88 -5.88 -3.24
CA GLY A 30 -38.90 -5.92 -2.20
C GLY A 30 -38.53 -5.36 -0.82
N GLY A 31 -39.02 -4.19 -0.48
CA GLY A 31 -39.56 -3.94 0.85
C GLY A 31 -38.85 -2.97 1.79
N ARG A 32 -39.22 -1.72 1.71
CA ARG A 32 -39.07 -0.71 2.79
C ARG A 32 -39.81 -1.14 4.07
N ARG A 33 -39.17 -0.99 5.22
CA ARG A 33 -39.84 -0.61 6.48
C ARG A 33 -38.92 0.19 7.42
N PRO A 34 -39.52 1.05 8.27
CA PRO A 34 -38.82 2.14 8.93
C PRO A 34 -38.31 1.81 10.31
N PHE A 35 -37.37 2.61 10.80
CA PHE A 35 -36.85 2.60 12.17
C PHE A 35 -37.83 3.19 13.16
N PRO A 36 -37.91 2.68 14.40
CA PRO A 36 -38.45 3.41 15.55
C PRO A 36 -37.34 4.09 16.34
N SER A 37 -37.65 5.29 16.77
CA SER A 37 -36.95 6.12 17.74
C SER A 37 -37.32 5.74 19.15
N ALA A 38 -36.46 6.14 20.07
CA ALA A 38 -36.66 6.50 21.46
C ALA A 38 -36.14 5.58 22.55
N GLY A 39 -35.49 6.22 23.51
CA GLY A 39 -35.58 5.91 24.91
C GLY A 39 -34.25 5.97 25.65
N GLY A 40 -33.99 7.08 26.33
CA GLY A 40 -32.89 7.25 27.27
C GLY A 40 -33.11 6.52 28.57
N ALA A 41 -32.05 6.30 29.33
CA ALA A 41 -32.03 6.30 30.80
C ALA A 41 -30.57 6.36 31.28
N ASP A 42 -30.35 7.32 32.15
CA ASP A 42 -29.22 7.45 33.08
C ASP A 42 -29.01 6.21 33.91
N VAL A 43 -27.79 5.96 34.38
CA VAL A 43 -27.43 5.74 35.79
C VAL A 43 -25.91 5.74 35.99
N ALA A 44 -25.55 6.37 37.09
CA ALA A 44 -24.23 6.71 37.59
C ALA A 44 -23.45 5.55 38.24
N ALA A 45 -22.20 5.88 38.53
CA ALA A 45 -21.38 5.59 39.72
C ALA A 45 -20.32 4.48 39.66
N SER A 46 -19.12 4.97 39.85
CA SER A 46 -18.06 4.56 40.81
C SER A 46 -17.42 3.17 40.69
N GLY A 47 -16.09 3.21 40.70
CA GLY A 47 -15.23 2.06 41.03
C GLY A 47 -13.77 2.31 40.70
N ARG A 48 -13.03 2.95 41.61
CA ARG A 48 -11.56 2.91 41.65
C ARG A 48 -11.11 1.49 41.98
N ALA A 49 -10.16 0.97 41.20
CA ALA A 49 -9.32 -0.13 41.69
C ALA A 49 -7.89 0.15 41.20
N GLU A 50 -7.03 0.43 42.15
CA GLU A 50 -5.58 0.34 42.06
C GLU A 50 -5.21 -1.13 41.92
N VAL A 51 -4.31 -1.45 40.98
CA VAL A 51 -3.55 -2.71 41.02
C VAL A 51 -2.09 -2.47 40.63
N SER A 52 -1.29 -2.88 41.54
CA SER A 52 0.17 -2.90 41.71
C SER A 52 0.99 -3.38 40.53
N VAL A 53 2.19 -2.79 40.50
CA VAL A 53 3.41 -3.20 39.82
C VAL A 53 3.80 -4.65 40.13
N GLY A 54 3.98 -5.46 39.09
CA GLY A 54 4.57 -6.80 39.16
C GLY A 54 5.68 -6.97 38.13
N ARG A 55 6.85 -7.26 38.65
CA ARG A 55 8.15 -7.41 37.99
C ARG A 55 8.25 -8.62 37.04
N ASP A 56 9.10 -8.45 36.06
CA ASP A 56 10.01 -9.41 35.41
C ASP A 56 9.53 -10.85 35.15
N ARG A 57 9.36 -11.19 33.88
CA ARG A 57 9.63 -12.56 33.42
C ARG A 57 10.47 -12.57 32.16
N ALA A 58 11.66 -13.14 32.31
CA ALA A 58 12.65 -13.44 31.31
C ALA A 58 12.08 -14.32 30.18
N PHE A 59 12.40 -13.96 28.96
CA PHE A 59 12.10 -14.73 27.74
C PHE A 59 13.07 -15.89 27.62
N THR A 60 12.60 -17.13 27.80
CA THR A 60 13.37 -18.35 27.53
C THR A 60 13.05 -18.84 26.12
N PRO A 61 14.04 -19.08 25.24
CA PRO A 61 13.78 -19.59 23.89
C PRO A 61 13.43 -21.07 23.92
N LEU A 62 12.28 -21.42 23.32
CA LEU A 62 11.84 -22.79 23.10
C LEU A 62 12.76 -23.52 22.13
N ARG A 63 13.46 -24.54 22.63
CA ARG A 63 14.24 -25.52 21.89
C ARG A 63 13.37 -26.29 20.88
N SER A 64 13.73 -26.19 19.61
CA SER A 64 13.24 -27.00 18.50
C SER A 64 13.52 -28.48 18.75
N LYS A 65 12.48 -29.31 18.73
CA LYS A 65 12.58 -30.76 18.75
C LYS A 65 13.10 -31.26 17.39
N LYS A 66 14.26 -31.89 17.37
CA LYS A 66 14.82 -32.65 16.26
C LYS A 66 13.91 -33.84 15.98
N ASN A 67 13.24 -33.87 14.85
CA ASN A 67 12.66 -35.09 14.31
C ASN A 67 13.72 -35.86 13.53
N ARG A 68 14.02 -37.04 14.05
CA ARG A 68 14.89 -38.07 13.49
C ARG A 68 14.13 -38.75 12.35
N CYS A 69 14.53 -38.54 11.10
CA CYS A 69 14.06 -39.32 9.97
C CYS A 69 14.81 -40.65 9.93
N ILE A 70 14.06 -41.75 10.04
CA ILE A 70 14.50 -43.10 9.82
C ILE A 70 14.50 -43.33 8.30
N LEU A 71 15.69 -43.69 7.77
CA LEU A 71 15.80 -44.21 6.38
C LEU A 71 15.20 -45.60 6.33
N LEU A 72 14.17 -45.77 5.53
CA LEU A 72 13.70 -47.07 5.08
C LEU A 72 13.32 -47.00 3.58
N GLY A 73 14.00 -47.82 2.77
CA GLY A 73 13.47 -48.37 1.55
C GLY A 73 13.53 -47.49 0.31
N MET A 74 14.48 -47.79 -0.57
CA MET A 74 14.43 -47.44 -2.00
C MET A 74 13.19 -48.03 -2.63
N THR A 75 12.23 -47.15 -3.00
CA THR A 75 11.21 -47.46 -4.01
C THR A 75 11.21 -46.30 -5.01
N GLU A 76 11.05 -46.69 -6.29
CA GLU A 76 11.06 -45.86 -7.49
C GLU A 76 10.55 -44.44 -7.27
N ALA A 77 11.40 -43.46 -7.57
CA ALA A 77 11.07 -42.03 -7.48
C ALA A 77 9.90 -41.71 -8.42
N ALA A 78 8.71 -41.59 -7.86
CA ALA A 78 7.58 -41.00 -8.58
C ALA A 78 8.01 -39.64 -9.09
N ALA A 79 8.10 -39.48 -10.40
CA ALA A 79 8.48 -38.22 -11.06
C ALA A 79 7.53 -37.13 -10.59
N VAL A 80 8.05 -36.20 -9.77
CA VAL A 80 7.26 -35.09 -9.22
C VAL A 80 7.01 -34.11 -10.36
N GLU A 81 5.85 -34.22 -10.99
CA GLU A 81 5.37 -33.22 -11.96
C GLU A 81 5.13 -31.89 -11.27
N LEU A 82 5.94 -30.91 -11.57
CA LEU A 82 5.75 -29.53 -11.14
C LEU A 82 4.82 -28.81 -12.11
N GLN A 83 3.79 -28.12 -11.60
CA GLN A 83 2.90 -27.32 -12.44
C GLN A 83 3.06 -25.83 -12.11
N TYR A 84 3.42 -25.02 -13.11
CA TYR A 84 3.55 -23.57 -12.99
C TYR A 84 2.66 -22.85 -14.00
N ARG A 85 1.66 -22.10 -13.52
CA ARG A 85 0.69 -21.32 -14.31
C ARG A 85 0.12 -22.08 -15.52
N GLY A 86 -0.31 -23.31 -15.28
CA GLY A 86 -0.93 -24.18 -16.27
C GLY A 86 0.03 -25.01 -17.11
N ARG A 87 1.37 -24.77 -17.02
CA ARG A 87 2.38 -25.62 -17.65
C ARG A 87 2.89 -26.66 -16.66
N LYS A 88 2.90 -27.93 -17.06
CA LYS A 88 3.59 -29.00 -16.36
C LYS A 88 5.08 -28.89 -16.67
N ILE A 89 5.91 -29.02 -15.64
CA ILE A 89 7.37 -29.01 -15.74
C ILE A 89 7.84 -30.42 -15.36
N SER A 90 8.36 -31.13 -16.32
CA SER A 90 8.91 -32.47 -16.13
C SER A 90 10.38 -32.39 -15.67
N GLN A 91 10.92 -33.53 -15.26
CA GLN A 91 12.34 -33.64 -14.97
C GLN A 91 13.21 -33.39 -16.22
N GLU A 92 12.72 -33.78 -17.39
CA GLU A 92 13.37 -33.47 -18.67
C GLU A 92 13.42 -31.97 -18.96
N ASP A 93 12.34 -31.24 -18.66
CA ASP A 93 12.31 -29.80 -18.77
C ASP A 93 13.38 -29.16 -17.87
N ILE A 94 13.58 -29.67 -16.64
CA ILE A 94 14.62 -29.18 -15.72
C ILE A 94 16.02 -29.48 -16.27
N LEU A 95 16.26 -30.64 -16.80
CA LEU A 95 17.53 -30.99 -17.44
C LEU A 95 17.80 -30.09 -18.65
N TYR A 96 16.80 -29.86 -19.47
CA TYR A 96 16.90 -28.92 -20.59
C TYR A 96 17.24 -27.51 -20.15
N ILE A 97 16.61 -27.02 -19.09
CA ILE A 97 16.90 -25.67 -18.53
C ILE A 97 18.34 -25.61 -18.02
N ARG A 98 18.82 -26.64 -17.32
CA ARG A 98 20.22 -26.72 -16.85
C ARG A 98 21.20 -26.65 -18.01
N ALA A 99 21.00 -27.47 -19.05
CA ALA A 99 21.84 -27.47 -20.25
C ALA A 99 21.76 -26.13 -21.01
N LEU A 100 20.62 -25.44 -20.98
CA LEU A 100 20.50 -24.12 -21.57
C LEU A 100 21.32 -23.07 -20.78
N ILE A 101 21.28 -23.13 -19.44
CA ILE A 101 22.08 -22.25 -18.59
C ILE A 101 23.57 -22.50 -18.77
N GLU A 102 24.01 -23.77 -18.81
CA GLU A 102 25.41 -24.14 -19.05
C GLU A 102 25.95 -23.64 -20.39
N ARG A 103 25.14 -23.71 -21.45
CA ARG A 103 25.51 -23.16 -22.76
C ARG A 103 25.55 -21.65 -22.81
N HIS A 104 24.87 -20.97 -21.87
CA HIS A 104 24.73 -19.52 -21.82
C HIS A 104 25.05 -18.92 -20.44
N PRO A 105 26.22 -19.17 -19.84
CA PRO A 105 26.52 -18.84 -18.45
C PRO A 105 26.58 -17.33 -18.16
N LYS A 106 26.74 -16.50 -19.17
CA LYS A 106 26.82 -15.03 -19.04
C LYS A 106 25.52 -14.34 -19.40
N GLU A 107 24.49 -15.08 -19.84
CA GLU A 107 23.24 -14.46 -20.23
C GLU A 107 22.36 -14.10 -19.05
N SER A 108 21.60 -13.03 -19.21
CA SER A 108 20.63 -12.60 -18.21
C SER A 108 19.46 -13.58 -18.13
N ARG A 109 18.81 -13.67 -16.95
CA ARG A 109 17.56 -14.44 -16.77
C ARG A 109 16.48 -14.06 -17.80
N ARG A 110 16.47 -12.79 -18.29
CA ARG A 110 15.57 -12.36 -19.35
C ARG A 110 15.89 -13.04 -20.69
N ALA A 111 17.16 -13.05 -21.10
CA ALA A 111 17.58 -13.69 -22.32
C ALA A 111 17.33 -15.19 -22.29
N LEU A 112 17.66 -15.87 -21.17
CA LEU A 112 17.36 -17.29 -20.96
C LEU A 112 15.86 -17.56 -21.05
N SER A 113 15.01 -16.70 -20.46
CA SER A 113 13.55 -16.89 -20.53
C SER A 113 13.00 -16.72 -21.94
N THR A 114 13.55 -15.83 -22.74
CA THR A 114 13.18 -15.64 -24.15
C THR A 114 13.51 -16.89 -24.95
N LYS A 115 14.77 -17.38 -24.88
CA LYS A 115 15.22 -18.61 -25.55
C LYS A 115 14.36 -19.82 -25.14
N LEU A 116 14.05 -19.96 -23.84
CA LEU A 116 13.23 -21.03 -23.34
C LEU A 116 11.78 -20.97 -23.85
N CYS A 117 11.18 -19.78 -23.89
CA CYS A 117 9.86 -19.58 -24.46
C CYS A 117 9.81 -19.86 -25.97
N GLU A 118 10.86 -19.54 -26.70
CA GLU A 118 11.00 -19.84 -28.13
C GLU A 118 11.08 -21.36 -28.35
N ALA A 119 11.99 -22.03 -27.62
CA ALA A 119 12.14 -23.48 -27.70
C ALA A 119 10.86 -24.24 -27.35
N TRP A 120 10.14 -23.79 -26.36
CA TRP A 120 8.90 -24.39 -25.89
C TRP A 120 7.65 -23.87 -26.60
N GLN A 121 7.76 -22.94 -27.57
CA GLN A 121 6.63 -22.27 -28.22
C GLN A 121 5.63 -21.69 -27.20
N TRP A 122 6.16 -21.24 -26.04
CA TRP A 122 5.33 -20.76 -24.94
C TRP A 122 4.90 -19.32 -25.15
N ARG A 123 3.74 -19.17 -25.81
CA ARG A 123 3.19 -17.89 -26.25
C ARG A 123 1.85 -17.58 -25.55
N GLN A 124 1.49 -16.32 -25.56
CA GLN A 124 0.17 -15.82 -25.21
C GLN A 124 -0.78 -16.00 -26.42
N ALA A 125 -2.10 -15.84 -26.20
CA ALA A 125 -3.08 -15.92 -27.27
C ALA A 125 -2.85 -14.90 -28.41
N ASN A 126 -2.19 -13.78 -28.10
CA ASN A 126 -1.80 -12.75 -29.07
C ASN A 126 -0.44 -13.03 -29.77
N GLY A 127 0.13 -14.21 -29.63
CA GLY A 127 1.39 -14.62 -30.25
C GLY A 127 2.66 -14.17 -29.52
N VAL A 128 2.58 -13.27 -28.54
CA VAL A 128 3.73 -12.77 -27.79
C VAL A 128 4.26 -13.83 -26.82
N LEU A 129 5.60 -13.93 -26.70
CA LEU A 129 6.25 -14.86 -25.77
C LEU A 129 5.83 -14.60 -24.31
N ARG A 130 5.65 -15.66 -23.53
CA ARG A 130 5.38 -15.60 -22.07
C ARG A 130 6.65 -15.41 -21.24
N ASP A 131 7.60 -14.61 -21.70
CA ASP A 131 8.92 -14.42 -21.07
C ASP A 131 8.83 -13.95 -19.60
N MET A 132 7.87 -13.09 -19.26
CA MET A 132 7.64 -12.66 -17.87
C MET A 132 7.22 -13.81 -16.96
N VAL A 133 6.34 -14.71 -17.45
CA VAL A 133 5.88 -15.90 -16.73
C VAL A 133 7.02 -16.89 -16.59
N CYS A 134 7.78 -17.11 -17.67
CA CYS A 134 8.96 -17.95 -17.69
C CYS A 134 10.05 -17.46 -16.72
N ARG A 135 10.34 -16.16 -16.66
CA ARG A 135 11.27 -15.57 -15.67
C ARG A 135 10.85 -15.86 -14.24
N GLY A 136 9.55 -15.81 -13.97
CA GLY A 136 9.01 -16.17 -12.66
C GLY A 136 9.23 -17.65 -12.33
N MET A 137 8.99 -18.54 -13.29
CA MET A 137 9.23 -19.97 -13.17
C MET A 137 10.71 -20.29 -12.89
N LEU A 138 11.62 -19.72 -13.70
CA LEU A 138 13.07 -19.91 -13.51
C LEU A 138 13.50 -19.49 -12.08
N LEU A 139 12.97 -18.39 -11.56
CA LEU A 139 13.29 -17.94 -10.20
C LEU A 139 12.73 -18.89 -9.13
N VAL A 140 11.58 -19.51 -9.37
CA VAL A 140 11.01 -20.49 -8.43
C VAL A 140 11.85 -21.77 -8.42
N LEU A 141 12.28 -22.25 -9.60
CA LEU A 141 13.16 -23.41 -9.72
C LEU A 141 14.54 -23.17 -9.07
N ASP A 142 15.10 -21.98 -9.23
CA ASP A 142 16.37 -21.58 -8.60
C ASP A 142 16.25 -21.57 -7.08
N ARG A 143 15.20 -20.95 -6.53
CA ARG A 143 14.93 -20.95 -5.09
C ARG A 143 14.63 -22.33 -4.51
N ALA A 144 14.12 -23.25 -5.34
CA ALA A 144 13.89 -24.64 -4.98
C ALA A 144 15.17 -25.50 -5.12
N GLY A 145 16.30 -24.92 -5.52
CA GLY A 145 17.57 -25.65 -5.74
C GLY A 145 17.55 -26.60 -6.94
N GLN A 146 16.55 -26.49 -7.84
CA GLN A 146 16.44 -27.34 -9.01
C GLN A 146 17.35 -26.88 -10.15
N ILE A 147 17.67 -25.64 -10.23
CA ILE A 147 18.59 -25.01 -11.19
C ILE A 147 19.45 -23.98 -10.46
N THR A 148 20.53 -23.53 -11.10
CA THR A 148 21.35 -22.40 -10.63
C THR A 148 21.38 -21.35 -11.72
N LEU A 149 20.75 -20.21 -11.48
CA LEU A 149 20.74 -19.10 -12.45
C LEU A 149 22.10 -18.39 -12.49
N PRO A 150 22.50 -17.84 -13.64
CA PRO A 150 23.69 -17.02 -13.74
C PRO A 150 23.63 -15.82 -12.79
N ALA A 151 24.78 -15.41 -12.25
CA ALA A 151 24.90 -14.24 -11.40
C ALA A 151 24.35 -13.00 -12.10
N VAL A 152 23.72 -12.12 -11.32
CA VAL A 152 23.18 -10.86 -11.85
C VAL A 152 24.35 -9.97 -12.24
N SER A 153 24.56 -9.77 -13.56
CA SER A 153 25.66 -8.96 -14.11
C SER A 153 25.52 -7.45 -13.82
N TYR A 154 24.31 -6.97 -13.57
CA TYR A 154 24.03 -5.57 -13.27
C TYR A 154 22.84 -5.43 -12.32
N VAL A 155 23.11 -4.90 -11.14
CA VAL A 155 22.08 -4.43 -10.22
C VAL A 155 21.87 -2.95 -10.52
N ARG A 156 20.69 -2.58 -11.02
CA ARG A 156 20.37 -1.17 -11.23
C ARG A 156 20.52 -0.44 -9.90
N HIS A 157 21.47 0.49 -9.88
CA HIS A 157 21.58 1.41 -8.76
C HIS A 157 20.28 2.23 -8.70
N ASN A 158 19.54 2.07 -7.61
CA ASN A 158 18.40 2.92 -7.33
C ASN A 158 18.88 4.11 -6.48
N PRO A 159 19.09 5.30 -7.07
CA PRO A 159 19.56 6.46 -6.31
C PRO A 159 18.58 6.87 -5.20
N LEU A 160 17.32 6.38 -5.26
CA LEU A 160 16.30 6.63 -4.26
C LEU A 160 16.36 5.64 -3.07
N ALA A 161 17.09 4.52 -3.19
CA ALA A 161 17.19 3.51 -2.12
C ALA A 161 18.09 3.93 -0.97
N LYS A 162 19.04 4.83 -1.21
CA LYS A 162 20.00 5.36 -0.22
C LYS A 162 19.87 6.89 -0.15
N ARG A 163 18.71 7.40 0.19
CA ARG A 163 18.57 8.84 0.48
C ARG A 163 19.16 9.14 1.84
N ALA A 164 19.94 10.21 1.91
CA ALA A 164 20.32 10.79 3.19
C ALA A 164 19.04 11.16 3.96
N ARG A 165 19.03 10.89 5.26
CA ARG A 165 17.97 11.37 6.13
C ARG A 165 18.02 12.90 6.16
N PRO A 166 16.86 13.57 6.26
CA PRO A 166 16.84 15.01 6.49
C PRO A 166 17.63 15.36 7.74
N GLU A 167 18.34 16.47 7.72
CA GLU A 167 19.02 16.98 8.90
C GLU A 167 18.01 17.50 9.91
N PRO A 168 18.21 17.27 11.22
CA PRO A 168 17.34 17.79 12.26
C PRO A 168 17.26 19.33 12.22
N ALA A 169 16.05 19.86 12.25
CA ALA A 169 15.83 21.30 12.29
C ALA A 169 15.71 21.80 13.73
N VAL A 170 16.39 22.88 14.04
CA VAL A 170 16.24 23.55 15.33
C VAL A 170 15.04 24.49 15.27
N ILE A 171 14.00 24.17 16.04
CA ILE A 171 12.77 24.96 16.13
C ILE A 171 12.32 25.09 17.58
N ASP A 172 11.44 26.05 17.85
CA ASP A 172 10.79 26.19 19.14
C ASP A 172 9.73 25.09 19.34
N THR A 173 9.98 24.18 20.29
CA THR A 173 9.11 23.08 20.70
C THR A 173 8.34 23.35 21.99
N THR A 174 8.30 24.59 22.47
CA THR A 174 7.52 24.98 23.66
C THR A 174 6.06 24.55 23.48
N PRO A 175 5.42 23.94 24.49
CA PRO A 175 4.02 23.55 24.39
C PRO A 175 3.11 24.69 23.95
N MET A 176 2.22 24.41 23.03
CA MET A 176 1.19 25.32 22.52
C MET A 176 -0.17 24.69 22.83
N GLU A 177 -0.76 25.12 23.93
CA GLU A 177 -2.07 24.64 24.43
C GLU A 177 -3.01 25.84 24.47
N ASP A 178 -3.95 25.89 23.52
CA ASP A 178 -4.86 27.01 23.38
C ASP A 178 -6.15 26.60 22.65
N ARG A 179 -7.09 27.51 22.51
CA ARG A 179 -8.29 27.33 21.68
C ARG A 179 -7.99 27.72 20.25
N LEU A 180 -8.61 26.95 19.31
CA LEU A 180 -8.42 27.18 17.88
C LEU A 180 -8.65 28.63 17.44
N GLN A 181 -9.61 29.32 18.04
CA GLN A 181 -9.91 30.72 17.74
C GLN A 181 -8.74 31.67 17.99
N HIS A 182 -7.89 31.37 18.97
CA HIS A 182 -6.74 32.20 19.31
C HIS A 182 -5.53 31.95 18.40
N LEU A 183 -5.52 30.79 17.70
CA LEU A 183 -4.49 30.48 16.72
C LEU A 183 -4.77 31.05 15.33
N GLN A 184 -5.95 31.64 15.13
CA GLN A 184 -6.32 32.24 13.83
C GLN A 184 -5.63 33.59 13.62
N PRO A 185 -5.26 33.92 12.37
CA PRO A 185 -5.37 33.11 11.18
C PRO A 185 -4.29 32.04 11.09
N LEU A 186 -4.63 30.83 10.58
CA LEU A 186 -3.63 29.84 10.21
C LEU A 186 -3.08 30.17 8.82
N GLU A 187 -1.76 30.14 8.69
CA GLU A 187 -1.07 30.33 7.42
C GLU A 187 -0.70 28.97 6.84
N PHE A 188 -1.02 28.76 5.56
CA PHE A 188 -0.73 27.53 4.84
C PHE A 188 0.31 27.80 3.77
N GLU A 189 1.50 27.34 3.98
CA GLU A 189 2.62 27.53 3.05
C GLU A 189 2.88 26.25 2.25
N GLN A 190 2.81 26.36 0.94
CA GLN A 190 3.23 25.28 0.06
C GLN A 190 4.76 25.34 -0.08
N VAL A 191 5.47 24.35 0.50
CA VAL A 191 6.93 24.43 0.68
C VAL A 191 7.74 23.57 -0.31
N ARG A 192 7.12 22.83 -1.20
CA ARG A 192 7.85 22.04 -2.20
C ARG A 192 8.67 22.98 -3.12
N ARG A 193 9.97 22.72 -3.23
CA ARG A 193 10.94 23.53 -4.01
C ARG A 193 11.13 24.94 -3.49
N THR A 194 10.93 25.15 -2.20
CA THR A 194 11.25 26.40 -1.49
C THR A 194 12.36 26.16 -0.46
N SER A 195 12.87 27.23 0.14
CA SER A 195 13.84 27.16 1.25
C SER A 195 13.28 26.50 2.50
N GLN A 196 11.97 26.39 2.65
CA GLN A 196 11.30 25.73 3.78
C GLN A 196 11.08 24.23 3.60
N GLU A 197 11.35 23.67 2.43
CA GLU A 197 11.19 22.24 2.19
C GLU A 197 12.10 21.37 3.10
N PRO A 198 13.35 21.73 3.41
CA PRO A 198 14.18 21.01 4.39
C PRO A 198 13.55 20.94 5.79
N LEU A 199 12.97 22.05 6.28
CA LEU A 199 12.25 22.08 7.55
C LEU A 199 11.08 21.07 7.55
N PHE A 200 10.25 21.10 6.53
CA PHE A 200 9.17 20.10 6.38
C PHE A 200 9.68 18.66 6.42
N ASN A 201 10.77 18.39 5.70
CA ASN A 201 11.34 17.03 5.61
C ASN A 201 11.88 16.58 6.97
N SER A 202 12.53 17.47 7.73
CA SER A 202 13.02 17.22 9.07
C SER A 202 11.88 16.90 10.05
N LEU A 203 10.86 17.75 10.10
CA LEU A 203 9.71 17.56 10.98
C LEU A 203 8.98 16.24 10.69
N MET A 204 8.86 15.87 9.42
CA MET A 204 8.27 14.57 9.02
C MET A 204 9.14 13.40 9.44
N GLU A 205 10.46 13.49 9.29
CA GLU A 205 11.38 12.41 9.69
C GLU A 205 11.35 12.18 11.19
N GLU A 206 11.37 13.24 11.98
CA GLU A 206 11.47 13.15 13.43
C GLU A 206 10.17 12.80 14.14
N HIS A 207 9.03 13.33 13.65
CA HIS A 207 7.79 13.30 14.42
C HIS A 207 6.67 12.49 13.80
N HIS A 208 6.76 12.09 12.51
CA HIS A 208 5.75 11.25 11.91
C HIS A 208 6.12 9.77 12.01
N TYR A 209 5.20 8.90 12.46
CA TYR A 209 5.44 7.47 12.71
C TYR A 209 5.97 6.66 11.51
N LEU A 210 5.80 7.14 10.28
CA LEU A 210 6.36 6.56 9.06
C LEU A 210 7.65 7.25 8.60
N GLY A 211 8.09 8.29 9.30
CA GLY A 211 9.20 9.12 8.87
C GLY A 211 8.96 9.84 7.54
N TYR A 212 10.03 10.44 7.03
CA TYR A 212 10.03 11.11 5.74
C TYR A 212 10.34 10.14 4.60
N GLU A 213 9.53 10.20 3.57
CA GLU A 213 9.79 9.53 2.29
C GLU A 213 9.50 10.52 1.15
N GLN A 214 10.47 10.71 0.26
CA GLN A 214 10.29 11.59 -0.88
C GLN A 214 9.25 11.00 -1.84
N PRO A 215 8.12 11.66 -2.08
CA PRO A 215 7.15 11.20 -3.06
C PRO A 215 7.72 11.21 -4.48
N VAL A 216 7.25 10.26 -5.30
CA VAL A 216 7.55 10.18 -6.73
C VAL A 216 6.34 10.69 -7.51
N GLY A 217 6.59 11.48 -8.55
CA GLY A 217 5.52 12.10 -9.34
C GLY A 217 5.00 13.41 -8.75
N GLU A 218 3.77 13.74 -9.10
CA GLU A 218 3.12 14.97 -8.62
C GLU A 218 2.84 14.89 -7.13
N HIS A 219 3.27 15.91 -6.39
CA HIS A 219 3.08 15.98 -4.94
C HIS A 219 3.24 17.41 -4.43
N LEU A 220 2.54 17.72 -3.34
CA LEU A 220 2.66 19.00 -2.63
C LEU A 220 2.95 18.74 -1.16
N LYS A 221 3.69 19.67 -0.55
CA LYS A 221 4.06 19.67 0.86
C LYS A 221 3.62 21.00 1.47
N TYR A 222 3.02 20.95 2.64
CA TYR A 222 2.56 22.14 3.34
C TYR A 222 3.08 22.17 4.76
N LEU A 223 3.59 23.32 5.15
CA LEU A 223 3.70 23.75 6.54
C LEU A 223 2.47 24.60 6.89
N VAL A 224 1.90 24.34 8.05
CA VAL A 224 0.84 25.18 8.62
C VAL A 224 1.44 25.93 9.80
N TRP A 225 1.29 27.24 9.78
CA TRP A 225 1.84 28.14 10.79
C TRP A 225 0.73 28.78 11.60
N ALA A 226 1.00 29.02 12.86
CA ALA A 226 0.21 29.85 13.77
C ALA A 226 1.14 30.63 14.65
N GLN A 227 0.91 31.91 14.79
CA GLN A 227 1.72 32.82 15.64
C GLN A 227 3.23 32.72 15.34
N GLY A 228 3.60 32.59 14.04
CA GLY A 228 4.98 32.49 13.58
C GLY A 228 5.68 31.14 13.86
N ARG A 229 4.96 30.13 14.37
CA ARG A 229 5.48 28.80 14.67
C ARG A 229 4.80 27.73 13.81
N PRO A 230 5.52 26.68 13.37
CA PRO A 230 4.90 25.57 12.67
C PRO A 230 4.02 24.77 13.64
N VAL A 231 2.80 24.45 13.21
CA VAL A 231 1.82 23.69 14.01
C VAL A 231 1.44 22.37 13.37
N ALA A 232 1.57 22.25 12.04
CA ALA A 232 1.25 21.01 11.34
C ALA A 232 2.02 20.88 10.02
N CYS A 233 2.13 19.64 9.56
CA CYS A 233 2.69 19.28 8.26
C CYS A 233 1.73 18.37 7.49
N LEU A 234 1.53 18.62 6.18
CA LEU A 234 0.73 17.78 5.30
C LEU A 234 1.49 17.46 4.01
N ALA A 235 1.43 16.21 3.58
CA ALA A 235 1.93 15.80 2.27
C ALA A 235 0.80 15.20 1.45
N TRP A 236 0.77 15.60 0.19
CA TRP A 236 -0.18 15.13 -0.82
C TRP A 236 0.58 14.60 -2.02
N SER A 237 0.11 13.52 -2.63
CA SER A 237 0.68 13.01 -3.87
C SER A 237 -0.40 12.41 -4.78
N SER A 238 0.01 12.05 -6.00
CA SER A 238 -0.86 11.33 -6.93
C SER A 238 -1.45 10.07 -6.29
N ALA A 239 -2.72 9.82 -6.54
CA ALA A 239 -3.44 8.67 -6.02
C ALA A 239 -2.89 7.33 -6.55
N PRO A 240 -2.94 6.23 -5.76
CA PRO A 240 -2.58 4.91 -6.24
C PRO A 240 -3.49 4.47 -7.39
N ARG A 241 -2.87 3.85 -8.40
CA ARG A 241 -3.53 3.53 -9.68
C ARG A 241 -4.73 2.60 -9.53
N HIS A 242 -4.71 1.68 -8.57
CA HIS A 242 -5.77 0.70 -8.32
C HIS A 242 -6.15 0.69 -6.85
N LEU A 243 -7.41 0.99 -6.57
CA LEU A 243 -8.00 0.96 -5.24
C LEU A 243 -9.49 0.62 -5.37
N GLY A 244 -9.84 -0.64 -5.15
CA GLY A 244 -11.17 -1.18 -5.45
C GLY A 244 -12.32 -0.46 -4.74
N SER A 245 -12.18 -0.13 -3.45
CA SER A 245 -13.22 0.58 -2.70
C SER A 245 -13.48 2.00 -3.23
N ARG A 246 -12.41 2.73 -3.59
CA ARG A 246 -12.54 4.04 -4.22
C ARG A 246 -13.16 3.94 -5.61
N ASP A 247 -12.66 2.99 -6.43
CA ASP A 247 -13.12 2.80 -7.80
C ASP A 247 -14.62 2.48 -7.83
N LEU A 248 -15.10 1.65 -6.88
CA LEU A 248 -16.51 1.36 -6.69
C LEU A 248 -17.31 2.61 -6.26
N TYR A 249 -16.78 3.40 -5.33
CA TYR A 249 -17.45 4.62 -4.84
C TYR A 249 -17.61 5.69 -5.92
N ILE A 250 -16.58 5.88 -6.75
CA ILE A 250 -16.62 6.83 -7.88
C ILE A 250 -17.54 6.30 -8.98
N GLY A 251 -17.54 4.97 -9.22
CA GLY A 251 -18.38 4.33 -10.24
C GLY A 251 -17.83 4.39 -11.65
N TRP A 252 -16.52 4.70 -11.81
CA TRP A 252 -15.88 4.77 -13.12
C TRP A 252 -15.45 3.40 -13.66
N ASN A 253 -15.36 3.29 -14.97
CA ASN A 253 -14.79 2.11 -15.62
C ASN A 253 -13.25 2.18 -15.68
N ALA A 254 -12.62 1.13 -16.21
CA ALA A 254 -11.17 1.02 -16.28
C ALA A 254 -10.53 2.08 -17.20
N ASP A 255 -11.23 2.52 -18.23
CA ASP A 255 -10.72 3.50 -19.19
C ASP A 255 -10.82 4.93 -18.65
N ALA A 256 -11.96 5.30 -18.06
CA ALA A 256 -12.13 6.54 -17.33
C ALA A 256 -11.10 6.66 -16.18
N ARG A 257 -10.93 5.60 -15.36
CA ARG A 257 -9.89 5.58 -14.33
C ARG A 257 -8.51 5.83 -14.91
N ARG A 258 -8.13 5.20 -15.99
CA ARG A 258 -6.80 5.32 -16.61
C ARG A 258 -6.50 6.74 -17.04
N ARG A 259 -7.49 7.45 -17.57
CA ARG A 259 -7.38 8.84 -18.00
C ARG A 259 -7.46 9.82 -16.84
N ASN A 260 -8.36 9.61 -15.89
CA ASN A 260 -8.79 10.60 -14.92
C ASN A 260 -8.18 10.41 -13.52
N ILE A 261 -7.37 9.35 -13.28
CA ILE A 261 -6.70 9.12 -12.00
C ILE A 261 -5.83 10.30 -11.55
N ARG A 262 -5.31 11.10 -12.48
CA ARG A 262 -4.52 12.30 -12.21
C ARG A 262 -5.30 13.40 -11.49
N PHE A 263 -6.63 13.39 -11.59
CA PHE A 263 -7.50 14.35 -10.90
C PHE A 263 -7.83 13.96 -9.46
N LEU A 264 -7.13 12.98 -8.92
CA LEU A 264 -7.22 12.56 -7.51
C LEU A 264 -5.92 12.87 -6.78
N ALA A 265 -6.03 13.38 -5.56
CA ALA A 265 -4.88 13.54 -4.67
C ALA A 265 -5.02 12.67 -3.42
N TYR A 266 -3.90 12.06 -3.03
CA TYR A 266 -3.78 11.20 -1.87
C TYR A 266 -3.05 11.94 -0.75
N ASN A 267 -3.69 12.10 0.42
CA ASN A 267 -3.04 12.61 1.62
C ASN A 267 -2.12 11.52 2.21
N THR A 268 -0.84 11.61 1.90
CA THR A 268 0.16 10.59 2.25
C THR A 268 0.63 10.69 3.69
N ARG A 269 0.67 11.92 4.22
CA ARG A 269 1.10 12.24 5.58
C ARG A 269 0.28 13.40 6.11
N PHE A 270 -0.12 13.29 7.35
CA PHE A 270 -0.69 14.38 8.13
C PHE A 270 -0.16 14.30 9.57
N LEU A 271 0.45 15.37 10.02
CA LEU A 271 1.09 15.48 11.32
C LEU A 271 0.67 16.80 11.97
N ILE A 272 0.04 16.71 13.13
CA ILE A 272 0.01 17.80 14.10
C ILE A 272 1.27 17.65 14.94
N LEU A 273 2.04 18.71 15.10
CA LEU A 273 3.33 18.63 15.80
C LEU A 273 3.13 18.31 17.29
N PRO A 274 4.01 17.51 17.91
CA PRO A 274 3.76 16.92 19.23
C PRO A 274 3.53 17.91 20.37
N TRP A 275 4.08 19.11 20.26
CA TRP A 275 3.92 20.19 21.25
C TRP A 275 2.65 21.01 21.05
N VAL A 276 1.85 20.73 20.02
CA VAL A 276 0.59 21.44 19.71
C VAL A 276 -0.59 20.63 20.21
N ARG A 277 -1.31 21.15 21.20
CA ARG A 277 -2.48 20.54 21.81
C ARG A 277 -3.67 21.48 21.72
N VAL A 278 -4.28 21.53 20.56
CA VAL A 278 -5.40 22.43 20.24
C VAL A 278 -6.55 21.61 19.70
N GLU A 279 -7.67 21.64 20.40
CA GLU A 279 -8.87 20.91 20.01
C GLU A 279 -9.37 21.37 18.63
N HIS A 280 -9.88 20.40 17.84
CA HIS A 280 -10.41 20.62 16.49
C HIS A 280 -9.42 21.13 15.45
N LEU A 281 -8.15 21.42 15.80
CA LEU A 281 -7.15 21.94 14.87
C LEU A 281 -6.98 21.04 13.65
N ALA A 282 -6.87 19.72 13.85
CA ALA A 282 -6.63 18.77 12.76
C ALA A 282 -7.78 18.77 11.73
N SER A 283 -9.03 18.71 12.19
CA SER A 283 -10.20 18.73 11.28
C SER A 283 -10.35 20.09 10.59
N HIS A 284 -10.06 21.19 11.30
CA HIS A 284 -10.06 22.53 10.71
C HIS A 284 -9.02 22.65 9.58
N ILE A 285 -7.79 22.19 9.82
CA ILE A 285 -6.72 22.17 8.81
C ILE A 285 -7.15 21.35 7.58
N LEU A 286 -7.74 20.16 7.77
CA LEU A 286 -8.22 19.33 6.66
C LEU A 286 -9.32 20.03 5.84
N GLY A 287 -10.26 20.71 6.49
CA GLY A 287 -11.29 21.48 5.79
C GLY A 287 -10.70 22.64 4.99
N ARG A 288 -9.73 23.39 5.56
CA ARG A 288 -9.02 24.49 4.85
C ARG A 288 -8.19 23.95 3.69
N MET A 289 -7.56 22.78 3.84
CA MET A 289 -6.83 22.12 2.75
C MET A 289 -7.74 21.67 1.62
N ALA A 290 -8.92 21.11 1.93
CA ALA A 290 -9.88 20.73 0.91
C ALA A 290 -10.34 21.93 0.05
N ALA A 291 -10.42 23.13 0.63
CA ALA A 291 -10.81 24.34 -0.08
C ALA A 291 -9.72 24.89 -1.03
N ARG A 292 -8.45 24.50 -0.87
CA ARG A 292 -7.33 25.10 -1.63
C ARG A 292 -6.51 24.16 -2.47
N ILE A 293 -6.50 22.85 -2.16
CA ILE A 293 -5.59 21.90 -2.77
C ILE A 293 -5.74 21.81 -4.29
N SER A 294 -6.95 21.93 -4.82
CA SER A 294 -7.21 21.88 -6.25
C SER A 294 -6.57 23.07 -6.99
N ASP A 295 -6.68 24.26 -6.45
CA ASP A 295 -6.09 25.47 -7.04
C ASP A 295 -4.56 25.44 -6.98
N ASP A 296 -4.00 24.98 -5.85
CA ASP A 296 -2.57 24.80 -5.69
C ASP A 296 -2.01 23.76 -6.67
N TRP A 297 -2.77 22.67 -6.89
CA TRP A 297 -2.41 21.63 -7.84
C TRP A 297 -2.50 22.14 -9.28
N GLN A 298 -3.57 22.89 -9.60
CA GLN A 298 -3.73 23.55 -10.90
C GLN A 298 -2.57 24.50 -11.21
N ARG A 299 -2.13 25.30 -10.21
CA ARG A 299 -0.98 26.20 -10.38
C ARG A 299 0.32 25.45 -10.60
N MET A 300 0.52 24.32 -9.91
CA MET A 300 1.79 23.57 -9.96
C MET A 300 1.88 22.62 -11.17
N TYR A 301 0.77 21.99 -11.56
CA TYR A 301 0.76 20.88 -12.52
C TYR A 301 -0.15 21.10 -13.73
N GLY A 302 -0.91 22.19 -13.76
CA GLY A 302 -1.75 22.53 -14.91
C GLY A 302 -3.08 21.77 -15.00
N HIS A 303 -3.49 21.08 -13.92
CA HIS A 303 -4.81 20.42 -13.85
C HIS A 303 -5.39 20.44 -12.44
N PRO A 304 -6.74 20.43 -12.30
CA PRO A 304 -7.40 20.45 -11.00
C PRO A 304 -7.38 19.08 -10.31
N ILE A 305 -7.82 19.07 -9.05
CA ILE A 305 -8.17 17.86 -8.28
C ILE A 305 -9.68 17.89 -8.03
N TYR A 306 -10.35 16.74 -8.22
CA TYR A 306 -11.79 16.60 -8.00
C TYR A 306 -12.12 15.72 -6.80
N PHE A 307 -11.16 14.89 -6.36
CA PHE A 307 -11.38 13.96 -5.27
C PHE A 307 -10.11 13.74 -4.44
N LEU A 308 -10.28 13.72 -3.12
CA LEU A 308 -9.20 13.44 -2.17
C LEU A 308 -9.39 12.05 -1.56
N GLU A 309 -8.28 11.36 -1.26
CA GLU A 309 -8.29 10.10 -0.54
C GLU A 309 -7.18 10.02 0.52
N THR A 310 -7.37 9.17 1.51
CA THR A 310 -6.36 8.84 2.52
C THR A 310 -6.54 7.42 3.06
N PHE A 311 -5.50 6.91 3.71
CA PHE A 311 -5.50 5.59 4.36
C PHE A 311 -5.20 5.73 5.84
N VAL A 312 -6.15 5.30 6.67
CA VAL A 312 -6.02 5.30 8.13
C VAL A 312 -5.79 3.86 8.60
N ASP A 313 -4.75 3.66 9.40
CA ASP A 313 -4.48 2.37 10.05
C ASP A 313 -5.28 2.29 11.36
N PRO A 314 -6.36 1.48 11.43
CA PRO A 314 -7.24 1.43 12.61
C PRO A 314 -6.55 0.87 13.86
N GLY A 315 -5.43 0.14 13.69
CA GLY A 315 -4.61 -0.32 14.81
C GLY A 315 -3.83 0.81 15.51
N ARG A 316 -3.76 2.00 14.89
CA ARG A 316 -3.02 3.16 15.40
C ARG A 316 -3.89 4.40 15.60
N PHE A 317 -4.83 4.64 14.68
CA PHE A 317 -5.60 5.87 14.62
C PHE A 317 -7.08 5.60 14.36
N ARG A 318 -7.94 6.37 15.02
CA ARG A 318 -9.41 6.30 14.81
C ARG A 318 -9.88 7.08 13.57
N GLY A 319 -9.04 7.91 12.97
CA GLY A 319 -9.40 8.75 11.83
C GLY A 319 -10.45 9.83 12.15
N THR A 320 -10.61 10.20 13.42
CA THR A 320 -11.65 11.15 13.89
C THR A 320 -11.55 12.51 13.23
N CYS A 321 -10.33 13.03 13.01
CA CYS A 321 -10.14 14.32 12.37
C CYS A 321 -10.65 14.36 10.91
N TYR A 322 -10.48 13.26 10.16
CA TYR A 322 -11.01 13.14 8.80
C TYR A 322 -12.53 13.08 8.82
N ARG A 323 -13.12 12.25 9.69
CA ARG A 323 -14.59 12.13 9.83
C ARG A 323 -15.21 13.46 10.26
N ALA A 324 -14.57 14.17 11.20
CA ALA A 324 -15.00 15.52 11.62
C ALA A 324 -14.83 16.58 10.52
N ALA A 325 -13.97 16.33 9.52
CA ALA A 325 -13.83 17.15 8.32
C ALA A 325 -14.69 16.62 7.13
N ASN A 326 -15.73 15.85 7.41
CA ASN A 326 -16.71 15.30 6.45
C ASN A 326 -16.14 14.33 5.41
N TRP A 327 -15.00 13.68 5.70
CA TRP A 327 -14.51 12.59 4.88
C TRP A 327 -15.35 11.34 5.09
N VAL A 328 -15.67 10.64 4.01
CA VAL A 328 -16.51 9.44 4.03
C VAL A 328 -15.66 8.17 3.96
N LEU A 329 -16.08 7.13 4.69
CA LEU A 329 -15.47 5.81 4.61
C LEU A 329 -15.87 5.13 3.29
N LEU A 330 -14.89 4.82 2.46
CA LEU A 330 -15.10 4.14 1.17
C LEU A 330 -15.00 2.62 1.29
N GLY A 331 -14.31 2.12 2.32
CA GLY A 331 -14.05 0.70 2.56
C GLY A 331 -12.65 0.47 3.12
N GLN A 332 -12.08 -0.68 2.84
CA GLN A 332 -10.76 -1.08 3.36
C GLN A 332 -9.81 -1.50 2.26
N THR A 333 -8.50 -1.41 2.54
CA THR A 333 -7.46 -1.98 1.68
C THR A 333 -7.38 -3.50 1.85
N THR A 334 -6.85 -4.18 0.86
CA THR A 334 -6.67 -5.65 0.92
C THR A 334 -5.48 -6.09 1.77
N GLY A 335 -4.71 -5.17 2.35
CA GLY A 335 -3.47 -5.48 3.08
C GLY A 335 -2.33 -6.04 2.21
N ARG A 336 -2.44 -6.00 0.89
CA ARG A 336 -1.42 -6.50 -0.04
C ARG A 336 -0.44 -5.38 -0.39
N GLY A 337 0.84 -5.58 -0.07
CA GLY A 337 1.89 -4.63 -0.45
C GLY A 337 2.42 -4.85 -1.87
N LYS A 338 2.94 -3.80 -2.51
CA LYS A 338 3.52 -3.85 -3.87
C LYS A 338 4.67 -4.86 -4.04
N GLN A 339 5.32 -5.26 -2.95
CA GLN A 339 6.48 -6.17 -2.96
C GLN A 339 6.10 -7.65 -2.78
N SER A 340 4.82 -7.95 -2.57
CA SER A 340 4.37 -9.34 -2.42
C SER A 340 3.76 -9.85 -3.72
N ASN A 341 4.31 -10.93 -4.25
CA ASN A 341 3.72 -11.68 -5.36
C ASN A 341 2.66 -12.69 -4.87
N SER A 342 2.40 -12.74 -3.54
CA SER A 342 1.39 -13.60 -2.95
C SER A 342 0.07 -12.85 -2.78
N TYR A 343 -1.04 -13.60 -2.78
CA TYR A 343 -2.37 -13.06 -2.48
C TYR A 343 -2.64 -12.92 -0.97
N VAL A 344 -1.65 -13.25 -0.13
CA VAL A 344 -1.75 -13.16 1.33
C VAL A 344 -1.47 -11.71 1.75
N PRO A 345 -2.28 -11.12 2.62
CA PRO A 345 -2.00 -9.82 3.21
C PRO A 345 -0.64 -9.83 3.93
N ASN A 346 0.21 -8.87 3.64
CA ASN A 346 1.53 -8.70 4.25
C ASN A 346 1.72 -7.31 4.88
N ARG A 347 0.64 -6.54 4.96
CA ARG A 347 0.56 -5.22 5.61
C ARG A 347 -0.75 -5.09 6.37
N SER A 348 -0.83 -4.15 7.30
CA SER A 348 -2.08 -3.82 7.99
C SER A 348 -3.17 -3.45 7.00
N ILE A 349 -4.39 -3.92 7.26
CA ILE A 349 -5.59 -3.49 6.54
C ILE A 349 -5.90 -2.07 7.01
N LYS A 350 -6.07 -1.14 6.07
CA LYS A 350 -6.33 0.27 6.35
C LYS A 350 -7.73 0.64 5.91
N GLU A 351 -8.37 1.50 6.66
CA GLU A 351 -9.56 2.20 6.20
C GLU A 351 -9.20 3.17 5.07
N VAL A 352 -10.04 3.22 4.05
CA VAL A 352 -9.94 4.16 2.95
C VAL A 352 -10.99 5.22 3.15
N LEU A 353 -10.55 6.46 3.32
CA LEU A 353 -11.45 7.61 3.42
C LEU A 353 -11.30 8.47 2.18
N GLY A 354 -12.41 9.05 1.73
CA GLY A 354 -12.45 9.93 0.57
C GLY A 354 -13.23 11.21 0.82
N TYR A 355 -12.89 12.25 0.08
CA TYR A 355 -13.57 13.55 0.14
C TYR A 355 -13.74 14.11 -1.28
N PRO A 356 -14.97 14.24 -1.79
CA PRO A 356 -15.22 14.90 -3.06
C PRO A 356 -15.07 16.41 -2.93
N LEU A 357 -14.27 17.01 -3.80
CA LEU A 357 -14.08 18.47 -3.85
C LEU A 357 -15.21 19.19 -4.61
N THR A 358 -15.98 18.47 -5.39
CA THR A 358 -17.12 18.97 -6.14
C THR A 358 -18.27 17.95 -6.13
N LYS A 359 -19.52 18.42 -6.16
CA LYS A 359 -20.69 17.54 -6.26
C LYS A 359 -20.73 16.75 -7.58
N ARG A 360 -20.11 17.29 -8.63
CA ARG A 360 -20.05 16.69 -9.97
C ARG A 360 -18.86 15.71 -10.15
N PHE A 361 -18.16 15.33 -9.08
CA PHE A 361 -16.93 14.53 -9.18
C PHE A 361 -17.11 13.22 -9.95
N ARG A 362 -18.27 12.55 -9.84
CA ARG A 362 -18.55 11.30 -10.57
C ARG A 362 -18.67 11.52 -12.07
N GLU A 363 -19.34 12.58 -12.48
CA GLU A 363 -19.46 13.00 -13.87
C GLU A 363 -18.05 13.31 -14.43
N LEU A 364 -17.32 14.25 -13.81
CA LEU A 364 -15.99 14.67 -14.25
C LEU A 364 -14.96 13.54 -14.27
N LEU A 365 -15.05 12.59 -13.35
CA LEU A 365 -14.15 11.44 -13.30
C LEU A 365 -14.61 10.26 -14.17
N GLY A 366 -15.91 10.21 -14.54
CA GLY A 366 -16.48 9.19 -15.42
C GLY A 366 -16.39 9.53 -16.90
N GLU A 367 -16.19 10.79 -17.25
CA GLU A 367 -16.07 11.24 -18.64
C GLU A 367 -14.92 10.54 -19.35
N VAL A 368 -15.26 10.00 -20.52
CA VAL A 368 -14.34 9.38 -21.45
C VAL A 368 -14.22 10.35 -22.62
N GLY A 369 -13.32 11.36 -22.44
CA GLY A 369 -13.02 12.29 -23.54
C GLY A 369 -12.24 11.63 -24.67
#